data_38eefb9fd679cd88a160dde846daef57
#
_entry.id   38eefb9fd679cd88a160dde846daef57
#
_cell.length_a   1.000
_cell.length_b   1.000
_cell.length_c   1.000
_cell.angle_alpha   90.00
_cell.angle_beta   90.00
_cell.angle_gamma   90.00
#
_symmetry.space_group_name_H-M   'P 1'
#
loop_
_entity.id
_entity.type
_entity.pdbx_description
1 polymer ?
#
loop_
_entity_poly.entity_id
_entity_poly.type
_entity_poly.pdbx_seq_one_letter_code
_entity_poly.pdbx_strand_id
1 'polypeptide(L)'
;MSQDDFPTAGDSRDQIPESGPGSAPVSAAPRPPRPPGAAPGPRVTRLAVIAVVVAVLALSAFADRASKGGPTAVAVTAQPVAAPGAALSSSWFCAGPVASPAHLADGRLVIANAANRPLRGKVTLISSSGAPITQDVQVGPADRVVIAEKTAAAAPYLGAVVELDGGQAAVEQVVTGSAGTSSTACATSGSTHWYFAAGTTQESSTLSISLLNPFPDDAIVDLSFSTEQGQENPQDFQGIVIPAGTMVGFDLGTHLRRRASVATTVSLRVGRVAAFETQTVQAMSQAAAATIPAGTVPWPPGVSVARGTPSAGTSWWWPSGGASDGTTEQYVVFNPGDAEAQLSLAVDLDQGSADPFQVTVDPHAVAVVATNSESRIPKGVGHGAELRSTNGVGVVATRLVLSVAPAGQTGVAEVLGSRLQAGRWLVPGDGATDSVSPAVVVYNPGSATVTVSVSSLSGSLTPLDGQSAVVVPGHHRYVLAPTAPGAGLPAAGPLMIVAQGRGQVVVEGDSSPAKGIGMDAAIGVPLP
;
A
#
# COMPACT_ATOMS: atom_id res chain seq x y z
N MET A 1 59.26 -25.67 0.86
CA MET A 1 59.24 -27.07 0.46
C MET A 1 58.12 -27.14 -0.55
N SER A 2 58.51 -27.03 -1.74
CA SER A 2 58.57 -27.86 -2.97
C SER A 2 57.18 -27.93 -3.58
N GLN A 3 56.94 -27.18 -4.65
CA GLN A 3 57.33 -27.31 -6.05
C GLN A 3 56.88 -28.64 -6.66
N ASP A 4 56.17 -28.52 -7.71
CA ASP A 4 56.22 -28.95 -9.12
C ASP A 4 54.97 -29.77 -9.46
N ASP A 5 54.34 -29.77 -10.60
CA ASP A 5 54.75 -29.46 -11.98
C ASP A 5 53.54 -29.35 -12.92
N PHE A 6 53.67 -28.46 -13.88
CA PHE A 6 52.90 -28.49 -15.16
C PHE A 6 53.58 -29.41 -16.14
N PRO A 7 52.89 -29.90 -17.21
CA PRO A 7 53.45 -29.65 -18.53
C PRO A 7 52.49 -29.12 -19.59
N THR A 8 53.10 -28.33 -20.42
CA THR A 8 52.65 -27.63 -21.63
C THR A 8 52.69 -28.48 -22.88
N ALA A 9 51.83 -28.11 -23.83
CA ALA A 9 52.01 -27.96 -25.30
C ALA A 9 52.31 -29.18 -26.21
N GLY A 10 51.64 -29.17 -27.36
CA GLY A 10 51.94 -29.94 -28.54
C GLY A 10 51.16 -29.44 -29.76
N ASP A 11 51.76 -28.47 -30.43
CA ASP A 11 51.46 -27.97 -31.77
C ASP A 11 51.95 -28.99 -32.80
N SER A 12 51.21 -29.31 -33.87
CA SER A 12 51.72 -29.91 -35.10
C SER A 12 50.83 -29.58 -36.27
N ARG A 13 51.34 -28.67 -37.09
CA ARG A 13 51.04 -28.58 -38.54
C ARG A 13 51.68 -29.77 -39.25
N ASP A 14 51.06 -30.18 -40.38
CA ASP A 14 51.67 -30.52 -41.67
C ASP A 14 50.63 -31.21 -42.54
N GLN A 15 50.40 -30.70 -43.68
CA GLN A 15 51.00 -30.78 -45.04
C GLN A 15 50.09 -31.54 -45.99
N ILE A 16 49.78 -30.86 -47.09
CA ILE A 16 49.24 -31.31 -48.37
C ILE A 16 50.32 -32.09 -49.14
N PRO A 17 49.94 -33.03 -50.03
CA PRO A 17 50.53 -32.95 -51.37
C PRO A 17 49.51 -33.06 -52.49
N GLU A 18 49.78 -32.24 -53.52
CA GLU A 18 49.30 -32.36 -54.92
C GLU A 18 49.84 -33.58 -55.63
N SER A 19 49.06 -34.08 -56.64
CA SER A 19 49.56 -34.41 -57.99
C SER A 19 48.41 -34.95 -58.83
N GLY A 20 48.16 -34.37 -60.01
CA GLY A 20 47.47 -34.97 -61.16
C GLY A 20 48.45 -35.81 -61.99
N PRO A 21 48.28 -36.19 -63.28
CA PRO A 21 47.19 -35.90 -64.21
C PRO A 21 46.72 -37.15 -64.99
N GLY A 22 45.77 -37.04 -65.92
CA GLY A 22 45.50 -38.13 -66.90
C GLY A 22 44.25 -37.93 -67.75
N SER A 23 44.47 -37.46 -68.95
CA SER A 23 43.50 -37.27 -70.01
C SER A 23 43.10 -38.59 -70.72
N ALA A 24 41.84 -38.71 -71.12
CA ALA A 24 41.47 -39.22 -72.45
C ALA A 24 39.93 -39.18 -72.66
N PRO A 25 39.47 -39.09 -73.96
CA PRO A 25 38.15 -38.62 -74.31
C PRO A 25 37.16 -39.76 -74.55
N VAL A 26 35.89 -39.57 -74.23
CA VAL A 26 34.80 -40.46 -74.66
C VAL A 26 33.67 -39.65 -75.27
N SER A 27 33.53 -39.91 -76.53
CA SER A 27 32.39 -39.92 -77.45
C SER A 27 31.04 -39.31 -77.03
N ALA A 28 30.56 -38.46 -77.93
CA ALA A 28 29.24 -37.84 -77.92
C ALA A 28 28.09 -38.82 -78.09
N ALA A 29 27.08 -38.76 -77.27
CA ALA A 29 25.75 -39.35 -77.44
C ALA A 29 24.71 -38.27 -77.81
N PRO A 30 23.67 -38.60 -78.61
CA PRO A 30 22.80 -37.61 -79.26
C PRO A 30 21.81 -36.98 -78.29
N ARG A 31 21.52 -35.67 -78.49
CA ARG A 31 20.54 -34.88 -77.77
C ARG A 31 19.10 -35.34 -77.99
N PRO A 32 18.28 -35.49 -76.98
CA PRO A 32 16.84 -35.67 -77.16
C PRO A 32 16.17 -34.32 -77.59
N PRO A 33 14.99 -34.39 -78.24
CA PRO A 33 14.32 -33.25 -78.84
C PRO A 33 13.77 -32.32 -77.77
N ARG A 34 13.83 -31.01 -78.03
CA ARG A 34 13.24 -29.95 -77.21
C ARG A 34 11.72 -30.09 -77.14
N PRO A 35 11.10 -29.96 -75.93
CA PRO A 35 9.66 -29.77 -75.82
C PRO A 35 9.24 -28.39 -76.34
N PRO A 36 8.00 -28.23 -76.85
CA PRO A 36 7.51 -26.97 -77.39
C PRO A 36 7.38 -25.89 -76.30
N GLY A 37 7.71 -24.69 -76.71
CA GLY A 37 7.79 -23.52 -75.84
C GLY A 37 6.51 -23.25 -75.03
N ALA A 38 6.68 -23.14 -73.72
CA ALA A 38 5.66 -22.58 -72.84
C ALA A 38 5.57 -21.09 -73.12
N ALA A 39 4.36 -20.61 -73.36
CA ALA A 39 4.03 -19.20 -73.50
C ALA A 39 4.45 -18.42 -72.25
N PRO A 40 4.92 -17.17 -72.34
CA PRO A 40 5.27 -16.37 -71.21
C PRO A 40 3.99 -16.02 -70.45
N GLY A 41 3.78 -16.66 -69.29
CA GLY A 41 2.73 -16.27 -68.35
C GLY A 41 2.97 -14.83 -67.83
N PRO A 42 1.92 -14.08 -67.57
CA PRO A 42 2.02 -12.66 -67.30
C PRO A 42 2.83 -12.39 -66.03
N ARG A 43 4.03 -11.84 -66.21
CA ARG A 43 4.88 -11.34 -65.11
C ARG A 43 4.18 -10.29 -64.25
N VAL A 44 3.09 -9.69 -64.73
CA VAL A 44 2.25 -8.69 -64.09
C VAL A 44 1.50 -9.26 -62.86
N THR A 45 1.06 -10.52 -62.89
CA THR A 45 0.34 -11.15 -61.78
C THR A 45 1.22 -11.43 -60.56
N ARG A 46 2.50 -11.74 -60.73
CA ARG A 46 3.41 -11.97 -59.61
C ARG A 46 3.75 -10.69 -58.86
N LEU A 47 3.94 -9.58 -59.56
CA LEU A 47 4.16 -8.25 -58.95
C LEU A 47 2.92 -7.75 -58.25
N ALA A 48 1.72 -7.98 -58.79
CA ALA A 48 0.47 -7.61 -58.14
C ALA A 48 0.23 -8.39 -56.82
N VAL A 49 0.53 -9.71 -56.83
CA VAL A 49 0.42 -10.54 -55.60
C VAL A 49 1.43 -10.11 -54.54
N ILE A 50 2.67 -9.82 -54.93
CA ILE A 50 3.70 -9.32 -54.01
C ILE A 50 3.28 -7.96 -53.44
N ALA A 51 2.76 -7.05 -54.26
CA ALA A 51 2.30 -5.74 -53.83
C ALA A 51 1.12 -5.85 -52.83
N VAL A 52 0.17 -6.76 -53.05
CA VAL A 52 -0.94 -7.04 -52.12
C VAL A 52 -0.43 -7.64 -50.80
N VAL A 53 0.48 -8.58 -50.84
CA VAL A 53 1.07 -9.20 -49.63
C VAL A 53 1.85 -8.14 -48.82
N VAL A 54 2.65 -7.31 -49.50
CA VAL A 54 3.36 -6.20 -48.82
C VAL A 54 2.39 -5.15 -48.23
N ALA A 55 1.31 -4.84 -48.95
CA ALA A 55 0.27 -3.91 -48.43
C ALA A 55 -0.47 -4.53 -47.23
N VAL A 56 -0.80 -5.80 -47.25
CA VAL A 56 -1.43 -6.49 -46.11
C VAL A 56 -0.48 -6.58 -44.92
N LEU A 57 0.80 -6.88 -45.13
CA LEU A 57 1.82 -6.87 -44.06
C LEU A 57 2.09 -5.46 -43.54
N ALA A 58 2.08 -4.43 -44.36
CA ALA A 58 2.20 -3.05 -43.94
C ALA A 58 0.95 -2.59 -43.16
N LEU A 59 -0.24 -2.95 -43.61
CA LEU A 59 -1.51 -2.67 -42.91
C LEU A 59 -1.61 -3.41 -41.57
N SER A 60 -1.18 -4.68 -41.50
CA SER A 60 -1.14 -5.43 -40.23
C SER A 60 -0.09 -4.85 -39.28
N ALA A 61 1.09 -4.46 -39.77
CA ALA A 61 2.09 -3.77 -38.94
C ALA A 61 1.65 -2.37 -38.49
N PHE A 62 0.83 -1.68 -39.29
CA PHE A 62 0.24 -0.39 -38.91
C PHE A 62 -0.91 -0.58 -37.91
N ALA A 63 -1.75 -1.59 -38.11
CA ALA A 63 -2.80 -1.97 -37.16
C ALA A 63 -2.19 -2.44 -35.83
N ASP A 64 -1.08 -3.18 -35.87
CA ASP A 64 -0.34 -3.62 -34.66
C ASP A 64 0.36 -2.43 -33.95
N ARG A 65 0.79 -1.40 -34.71
CA ARG A 65 1.28 -0.15 -34.14
C ARG A 65 0.17 0.75 -33.60
N ALA A 66 -1.00 0.74 -34.22
CA ALA A 66 -2.17 1.48 -33.74
C ALA A 66 -2.86 0.77 -32.56
N SER A 67 -2.76 -0.55 -32.48
CA SER A 67 -3.24 -1.36 -31.37
C SER A 67 -2.18 -1.59 -30.27
N LYS A 68 -1.05 -0.91 -30.31
CA LYS A 68 -0.12 -0.81 -29.19
C LYS A 68 -0.68 0.12 -28.11
N GLY A 69 -1.87 -0.20 -27.62
CA GLY A 69 -2.04 -0.29 -26.21
C GLY A 69 -1.10 -1.39 -25.75
N GLY A 70 0.11 -1.04 -25.29
CA GLY A 70 0.92 -1.95 -24.51
C GLY A 70 0.04 -2.54 -23.42
N PRO A 71 0.39 -3.69 -22.83
CA PRO A 71 -0.32 -4.18 -21.67
C PRO A 71 -0.44 -2.94 -20.77
N THR A 72 -1.67 -2.52 -20.51
CA THR A 72 -1.94 -1.42 -19.58
C THR A 72 -1.22 -1.90 -18.33
N ALA A 73 -0.03 -1.35 -18.07
CA ALA A 73 0.66 -1.57 -16.84
C ALA A 73 -0.43 -1.24 -15.82
N VAL A 74 -0.86 -2.24 -15.05
CA VAL A 74 -1.84 -2.03 -13.99
C VAL A 74 -1.21 -0.92 -13.19
N ALA A 75 -1.77 0.29 -13.30
CA ALA A 75 -1.21 1.44 -12.65
C ALA A 75 -1.24 1.08 -11.16
N VAL A 76 -0.06 0.90 -10.57
CA VAL A 76 0.04 0.67 -9.14
C VAL A 76 -0.52 1.92 -8.51
N THR A 77 -1.77 1.83 -8.03
CA THR A 77 -2.43 2.96 -7.40
C THR A 77 -1.72 3.22 -6.08
N ALA A 78 -1.30 4.46 -5.88
CA ALA A 78 -0.62 4.87 -4.65
C ALA A 78 -1.46 4.63 -3.38
N GLN A 79 -2.77 4.45 -3.55
CA GLN A 79 -3.75 4.16 -2.51
C GLN A 79 -4.68 3.03 -3.00
N PRO A 80 -5.14 2.13 -2.12
CA PRO A 80 -6.16 1.15 -2.46
C PRO A 80 -7.42 1.85 -2.95
N VAL A 81 -7.94 1.37 -4.06
CA VAL A 81 -9.22 1.79 -4.63
C VAL A 81 -10.02 0.52 -4.89
N ALA A 82 -11.28 0.51 -4.49
CA ALA A 82 -12.15 -0.62 -4.78
C ALA A 82 -12.31 -0.80 -6.30
N ALA A 83 -12.37 -2.03 -6.75
CA ALA A 83 -12.65 -2.30 -8.16
C ALA A 83 -14.06 -1.79 -8.54
N PRO A 84 -14.28 -1.30 -9.77
CA PRO A 84 -15.58 -0.81 -10.20
C PRO A 84 -16.64 -1.92 -10.16
N GLY A 85 -17.92 -1.53 -10.04
CA GLY A 85 -19.04 -2.49 -9.94
C GLY A 85 -19.17 -3.44 -11.13
N ALA A 86 -18.64 -3.06 -12.29
CA ALA A 86 -18.58 -3.90 -13.50
C ALA A 86 -17.35 -4.83 -13.54
N ALA A 87 -16.45 -4.77 -12.57
CA ALA A 87 -15.31 -5.67 -12.50
C ALA A 87 -15.76 -7.11 -12.33
N LEU A 88 -15.07 -8.02 -13.03
CA LEU A 88 -15.34 -9.46 -12.93
C LEU A 88 -14.74 -10.06 -11.66
N SER A 89 -13.66 -9.46 -11.17
CA SER A 89 -12.97 -9.88 -9.93
C SER A 89 -12.23 -8.71 -9.30
N SER A 90 -11.90 -8.88 -8.02
CA SER A 90 -11.00 -7.99 -7.28
C SER A 90 -10.11 -8.81 -6.36
N SER A 91 -8.88 -8.35 -6.16
CA SER A 91 -7.90 -9.00 -5.29
C SER A 91 -7.34 -8.00 -4.28
N TRP A 92 -7.12 -8.48 -3.06
CA TRP A 92 -6.58 -7.71 -1.96
C TRP A 92 -5.47 -8.49 -1.29
N PHE A 93 -4.42 -7.78 -0.90
CA PHE A 93 -3.23 -8.35 -0.27
C PHE A 93 -3.03 -7.69 1.09
N CYS A 94 -3.11 -8.47 2.13
CA CYS A 94 -2.96 -8.04 3.52
C CYS A 94 -1.74 -8.73 4.10
N ALA A 95 -0.90 -8.03 4.82
CA ALA A 95 0.26 -8.62 5.48
C ALA A 95 0.39 -8.02 6.89
N GLY A 96 0.34 -8.85 7.91
CA GLY A 96 0.40 -8.38 9.27
C GLY A 96 0.81 -9.48 10.25
N PRO A 97 1.03 -9.15 11.52
CA PRO A 97 1.24 -10.15 12.55
C PRO A 97 -0.07 -10.88 12.86
N VAL A 98 0.00 -12.17 13.05
CA VAL A 98 -1.14 -13.00 13.54
C VAL A 98 -1.19 -13.04 15.04
N ALA A 99 -0.04 -13.23 15.64
CA ALA A 99 0.13 -13.25 17.08
C ALA A 99 1.57 -12.83 17.40
N SER A 100 1.73 -11.74 18.10
CA SER A 100 2.99 -11.51 18.77
C SER A 100 3.16 -12.58 19.87
N PRO A 101 4.38 -12.97 20.24
CA PRO A 101 4.60 -13.92 21.33
C PRO A 101 3.92 -13.53 22.65
N ALA A 102 3.59 -12.26 22.80
CA ALA A 102 2.91 -11.68 23.96
C ALA A 102 1.41 -11.41 23.73
N HIS A 103 0.81 -11.87 22.63
CA HIS A 103 -0.57 -11.53 22.22
C HIS A 103 -0.84 -10.01 22.19
N LEU A 104 0.15 -9.24 21.80
CA LEU A 104 0.04 -7.77 21.71
C LEU A 104 -0.80 -7.34 20.50
N ALA A 105 -0.78 -8.14 19.44
CA ALA A 105 -1.49 -7.87 18.21
C ALA A 105 -1.87 -9.17 17.49
N ASP A 106 -3.15 -9.50 17.49
CA ASP A 106 -3.74 -10.63 16.74
C ASP A 106 -4.41 -10.08 15.46
N GLY A 107 -4.16 -10.73 14.30
CA GLY A 107 -4.72 -10.32 13.02
C GLY A 107 -6.16 -10.77 12.80
N ARG A 108 -6.92 -9.95 12.11
CA ARG A 108 -8.21 -10.28 11.51
C ARG A 108 -8.42 -9.49 10.22
N LEU A 109 -9.23 -10.03 9.33
CA LEU A 109 -9.64 -9.37 8.09
C LEU A 109 -11.09 -8.91 8.21
N VAL A 110 -11.36 -7.70 7.75
CA VAL A 110 -12.70 -7.16 7.57
C VAL A 110 -12.94 -6.98 6.08
N ILE A 111 -13.91 -7.69 5.53
CA ILE A 111 -14.28 -7.63 4.12
C ILE A 111 -15.66 -7.00 4.02
N ALA A 112 -15.76 -5.79 3.51
CA ALA A 112 -17.01 -5.07 3.31
C ALA A 112 -17.41 -5.05 1.84
N ASN A 113 -18.69 -5.28 1.56
CA ASN A 113 -19.29 -5.31 0.24
C ASN A 113 -20.32 -4.18 0.11
N ALA A 114 -20.03 -3.17 -0.69
CA ALA A 114 -20.97 -2.07 -0.99
C ALA A 114 -21.88 -2.36 -2.20
N ALA A 115 -21.72 -3.51 -2.87
CA ALA A 115 -22.59 -3.89 -3.97
C ALA A 115 -23.96 -4.35 -3.46
N ASN A 116 -24.98 -4.27 -4.33
CA ASN A 116 -26.34 -4.75 -4.06
C ASN A 116 -26.53 -6.26 -4.32
N ARG A 117 -25.44 -7.00 -4.54
CA ARG A 117 -25.40 -8.46 -4.74
C ARG A 117 -24.38 -9.09 -3.80
N PRO A 118 -24.54 -10.35 -3.44
CA PRO A 118 -23.50 -11.04 -2.68
C PRO A 118 -22.23 -11.15 -3.54
N LEU A 119 -21.07 -11.04 -2.90
CA LEU A 119 -19.76 -11.37 -3.46
C LEU A 119 -19.30 -12.70 -2.88
N ARG A 120 -18.79 -13.57 -3.74
CA ARG A 120 -18.18 -14.83 -3.36
C ARG A 120 -16.70 -14.80 -3.70
N GLY A 121 -15.94 -15.62 -3.03
CA GLY A 121 -14.52 -15.66 -3.30
C GLY A 121 -13.76 -16.58 -2.38
N LYS A 122 -12.47 -16.34 -2.29
CA LYS A 122 -11.56 -17.14 -1.47
C LYS A 122 -10.65 -16.22 -0.66
N VAL A 123 -10.35 -16.67 0.54
CA VAL A 123 -9.30 -16.11 1.38
C VAL A 123 -8.21 -17.16 1.52
N THR A 124 -7.02 -16.85 1.02
CA THR A 124 -5.83 -17.69 1.17
C THR A 124 -4.92 -17.06 2.20
N LEU A 125 -4.75 -17.73 3.32
CA LEU A 125 -3.85 -17.34 4.40
C LEU A 125 -2.48 -17.93 4.13
N ILE A 126 -1.47 -17.07 4.12
CA ILE A 126 -0.07 -17.42 3.84
C ILE A 126 0.74 -17.08 5.08
N SER A 127 1.24 -18.10 5.76
CA SER A 127 2.02 -17.92 6.98
C SER A 127 3.53 -17.87 6.72
N SER A 128 4.27 -17.29 7.65
CA SER A 128 5.74 -17.34 7.63
C SER A 128 6.30 -18.76 7.87
N SER A 129 5.44 -19.70 8.25
CA SER A 129 5.79 -21.11 8.44
C SER A 129 4.56 -21.98 8.15
N GLY A 130 4.69 -22.96 7.27
CA GLY A 130 3.61 -23.88 6.92
C GLY A 130 3.03 -23.66 5.53
N ALA A 131 2.11 -24.53 5.13
CA ALA A 131 1.44 -24.45 3.84
C ALA A 131 0.33 -23.39 3.88
N PRO A 132 0.03 -22.72 2.75
CA PRO A 132 -1.11 -21.82 2.65
C PRO A 132 -2.44 -22.54 2.95
N ILE A 133 -3.36 -21.84 3.62
CA ILE A 133 -4.69 -22.34 3.95
C ILE A 133 -5.71 -21.50 3.18
N THR A 134 -6.52 -22.15 2.35
CA THR A 134 -7.57 -21.48 1.58
C THR A 134 -8.95 -21.85 2.11
N GLN A 135 -9.80 -20.84 2.28
CA GLN A 135 -11.19 -20.98 2.65
C GLN A 135 -12.11 -20.18 1.73
N ASP A 136 -13.31 -20.68 1.46
CA ASP A 136 -14.31 -19.94 0.74
C ASP A 136 -14.92 -18.83 1.60
N VAL A 137 -15.23 -17.70 1.00
CA VAL A 137 -15.89 -16.57 1.64
C VAL A 137 -17.09 -16.12 0.83
N GLN A 138 -18.14 -15.72 1.52
CA GLN A 138 -19.29 -15.04 0.93
C GLN A 138 -19.63 -13.82 1.78
N VAL A 139 -19.72 -12.66 1.14
CA VAL A 139 -20.12 -11.40 1.76
C VAL A 139 -21.48 -11.01 1.22
N GLY A 140 -22.48 -10.85 2.08
CA GLY A 140 -23.84 -10.45 1.69
C GLY A 140 -23.87 -9.10 0.94
N PRO A 141 -24.98 -8.76 0.26
CA PRO A 141 -25.15 -7.45 -0.34
C PRO A 141 -25.17 -6.37 0.75
N ALA A 142 -24.48 -5.26 0.53
CA ALA A 142 -24.36 -4.18 1.51
C ALA A 142 -24.11 -4.70 2.94
N ASP A 143 -23.07 -5.49 3.11
CA ASP A 143 -22.75 -6.17 4.37
C ASP A 143 -21.24 -6.36 4.53
N ARG A 144 -20.81 -6.92 5.64
CA ARG A 144 -19.41 -7.29 5.87
C ARG A 144 -19.27 -8.66 6.52
N VAL A 145 -18.09 -9.24 6.39
CA VAL A 145 -17.66 -10.43 7.12
C VAL A 145 -16.31 -10.16 7.80
N VAL A 146 -16.13 -10.75 8.99
CA VAL A 146 -14.89 -10.68 9.76
C VAL A 146 -14.28 -12.07 9.85
N ILE A 147 -13.00 -12.20 9.49
CA ILE A 147 -12.26 -13.46 9.51
C ILE A 147 -11.14 -13.31 10.54
N ALA A 148 -11.17 -14.13 11.59
CA ALA A 148 -10.12 -14.18 12.60
C ALA A 148 -8.96 -15.06 12.10
N GLU A 149 -7.80 -14.47 11.88
CA GLU A 149 -6.64 -15.15 11.30
C GLU A 149 -6.01 -16.15 12.26
N LYS A 150 -5.95 -15.84 13.55
CA LYS A 150 -5.34 -16.69 14.58
C LYS A 150 -5.95 -18.07 14.74
N THR A 151 -7.21 -18.22 14.36
CA THR A 151 -7.89 -19.52 14.42
C THR A 151 -7.52 -20.44 13.26
N ALA A 152 -6.97 -19.88 12.20
CA ALA A 152 -6.62 -20.59 10.98
C ALA A 152 -5.14 -21.04 10.96
N ALA A 153 -4.22 -20.29 11.55
CA ALA A 153 -2.80 -20.64 11.56
C ALA A 153 -2.08 -20.09 12.81
N ALA A 154 -1.18 -20.89 13.37
CA ALA A 154 -0.31 -20.48 14.48
C ALA A 154 1.06 -20.09 13.91
N ALA A 155 1.21 -18.83 13.53
CA ALA A 155 2.48 -18.29 13.02
C ALA A 155 2.68 -16.86 13.52
N PRO A 156 3.93 -16.39 13.71
CA PRO A 156 4.20 -15.02 14.14
C PRO A 156 3.75 -13.98 13.11
N TYR A 157 3.81 -14.33 11.83
CA TYR A 157 3.36 -13.47 10.73
C TYR A 157 2.43 -14.24 9.79
N LEU A 158 1.32 -13.63 9.46
CA LEU A 158 0.31 -14.17 8.54
C LEU A 158 -0.12 -13.08 7.57
N GLY A 159 0.01 -13.38 6.29
CA GLY A 159 -0.57 -12.59 5.22
C GLY A 159 -1.84 -13.26 4.69
N ALA A 160 -2.64 -12.47 4.01
CA ALA A 160 -3.84 -12.97 3.34
C ALA A 160 -3.95 -12.43 1.92
N VAL A 161 -4.41 -13.29 1.03
CA VAL A 161 -4.91 -12.92 -0.30
C VAL A 161 -6.41 -13.11 -0.30
N VAL A 162 -7.15 -12.05 -0.57
CA VAL A 162 -8.61 -12.08 -0.71
C VAL A 162 -8.96 -11.88 -2.17
N GLU A 163 -9.61 -12.86 -2.78
CA GLU A 163 -10.06 -12.82 -4.17
C GLU A 163 -11.58 -12.91 -4.19
N LEU A 164 -12.23 -11.92 -4.81
CA LEU A 164 -13.71 -11.82 -4.87
C LEU A 164 -14.19 -11.77 -6.33
N ASP A 165 -15.36 -12.33 -6.60
CA ASP A 165 -16.06 -12.35 -7.89
C ASP A 165 -16.78 -11.03 -8.18
N GLY A 166 -16.10 -9.92 -8.15
CA GLY A 166 -16.67 -8.61 -8.44
C GLY A 166 -15.93 -7.46 -7.80
N GLY A 167 -16.47 -6.27 -7.98
CA GLY A 167 -15.97 -5.02 -7.42
C GLY A 167 -16.85 -4.46 -6.31
N GLN A 168 -16.59 -3.22 -5.92
CA GLN A 168 -17.24 -2.48 -4.83
C GLN A 168 -17.05 -3.12 -3.44
N ALA A 169 -15.97 -3.84 -3.26
CA ALA A 169 -15.56 -4.34 -1.95
C ALA A 169 -14.35 -3.55 -1.42
N ALA A 170 -14.20 -3.54 -0.12
CA ALA A 170 -12.99 -3.10 0.58
C ALA A 170 -12.56 -4.16 1.57
N VAL A 171 -11.26 -4.32 1.72
CA VAL A 171 -10.66 -5.24 2.70
C VAL A 171 -9.69 -4.48 3.57
N GLU A 172 -9.85 -4.64 4.89
CA GLU A 172 -8.95 -4.09 5.90
C GLU A 172 -8.28 -5.21 6.69
N GLN A 173 -6.99 -4.99 6.95
CA GLN A 173 -6.24 -5.71 7.97
C GLN A 173 -6.47 -4.99 9.30
N VAL A 174 -6.92 -5.69 10.29
CA VAL A 174 -7.09 -5.20 11.65
C VAL A 174 -6.20 -6.00 12.57
N VAL A 175 -5.45 -5.34 13.44
CA VAL A 175 -4.69 -5.94 14.52
C VAL A 175 -5.34 -5.58 15.86
N THR A 176 -5.47 -6.54 16.75
CA THR A 176 -6.11 -6.36 18.06
C THR A 176 -5.40 -7.19 19.10
N GLY A 177 -5.21 -6.65 20.29
CA GLY A 177 -4.58 -7.36 21.40
C GLY A 177 -4.52 -6.53 22.66
N SER A 178 -3.64 -6.93 23.59
CA SER A 178 -3.44 -6.18 24.84
C SER A 178 -2.86 -4.77 24.62
N ALA A 179 -2.23 -4.54 23.47
CA ALA A 179 -1.72 -3.22 23.06
C ALA A 179 -2.78 -2.33 22.40
N GLY A 180 -4.00 -2.81 22.21
CA GLY A 180 -5.10 -2.04 21.61
C GLY A 180 -5.55 -2.61 20.26
N THR A 181 -6.10 -1.73 19.42
CA THR A 181 -6.59 -2.06 18.08
C THR A 181 -6.07 -1.02 17.10
N SER A 182 -5.73 -1.47 15.88
CA SER A 182 -5.39 -0.61 14.75
C SER A 182 -5.80 -1.27 13.44
N SER A 183 -6.20 -0.49 12.45
CA SER A 183 -6.62 -0.98 11.15
C SER A 183 -5.95 -0.21 9.99
N THR A 184 -5.88 -0.87 8.85
CA THR A 184 -5.45 -0.25 7.59
C THR A 184 -6.03 -1.00 6.40
N ALA A 185 -6.34 -0.28 5.33
CA ALA A 185 -6.80 -0.91 4.09
C ALA A 185 -5.71 -1.79 3.48
N CYS A 186 -6.07 -3.00 3.04
CA CYS A 186 -5.18 -3.90 2.34
C CYS A 186 -4.78 -3.34 0.96
N ALA A 187 -3.64 -3.78 0.45
CA ALA A 187 -3.17 -3.37 -0.87
C ALA A 187 -3.99 -4.05 -1.98
N THR A 188 -4.25 -3.35 -3.08
CA THR A 188 -4.92 -3.90 -4.28
C THR A 188 -3.93 -4.41 -5.33
N SER A 189 -2.64 -4.23 -5.09
CA SER A 189 -1.56 -4.71 -5.98
C SER A 189 -0.26 -4.91 -5.20
N GLY A 190 0.58 -5.82 -5.68
CA GLY A 190 1.98 -5.84 -5.27
C GLY A 190 2.77 -4.74 -5.97
N SER A 191 3.85 -4.27 -5.35
CA SER A 191 4.73 -3.25 -5.90
C SER A 191 6.20 -3.64 -5.80
N THR A 192 7.04 -2.96 -6.59
CA THR A 192 8.50 -3.04 -6.53
C THR A 192 9.11 -2.09 -5.52
N HIS A 193 8.31 -1.16 -4.98
CA HIS A 193 8.74 -0.22 -3.94
C HIS A 193 7.64 -0.05 -2.92
N TRP A 194 8.02 0.09 -1.65
CA TRP A 194 7.14 0.49 -0.56
C TRP A 194 7.88 1.43 0.37
N TYR A 195 7.16 2.40 0.90
CA TYR A 195 7.68 3.44 1.77
C TYR A 195 6.81 3.58 3.02
N PHE A 196 7.46 3.73 4.16
CA PHE A 196 6.85 4.01 5.47
C PHE A 196 7.56 5.24 6.04
N ALA A 197 6.80 6.21 6.54
CA ALA A 197 7.39 7.47 6.98
C ALA A 197 7.70 7.52 8.48
N ALA A 198 7.01 6.70 9.29
CA ALA A 198 7.11 6.76 10.75
C ALA A 198 7.37 5.38 11.33
N GLY A 199 8.03 5.35 12.46
CA GLY A 199 8.33 4.15 13.25
C GLY A 199 9.35 4.48 14.33
N THR A 200 9.46 3.62 15.32
CA THR A 200 10.46 3.75 16.39
C THR A 200 10.96 2.38 16.87
N THR A 201 12.24 2.31 17.19
CA THR A 201 12.85 1.14 17.84
C THR A 201 13.38 1.49 19.24
N GLN A 202 12.78 2.47 19.89
CA GLN A 202 13.07 2.82 21.27
C GLN A 202 12.79 1.64 22.21
N GLU A 203 13.28 1.74 23.43
CA GLU A 203 13.05 0.71 24.45
C GLU A 203 11.55 0.47 24.66
N SER A 204 11.16 -0.78 24.85
CA SER A 204 9.76 -1.23 24.98
C SER A 204 8.91 -1.13 23.70
N SER A 205 9.55 -0.86 22.54
CA SER A 205 8.87 -0.86 21.25
C SER A 205 9.40 -1.96 20.34
N THR A 206 8.52 -2.50 19.49
CA THR A 206 8.85 -3.42 18.40
C THR A 206 8.32 -2.84 17.11
N LEU A 207 9.22 -2.62 16.16
CA LEU A 207 8.90 -2.18 14.80
C LEU A 207 9.16 -3.34 13.85
N SER A 208 8.11 -3.82 13.18
CA SER A 208 8.19 -4.97 12.28
C SER A 208 7.75 -4.59 10.88
N ILE A 209 8.50 -5.05 9.87
CA ILE A 209 8.09 -5.01 8.46
C ILE A 209 7.68 -6.40 8.02
N SER A 210 6.51 -6.52 7.42
CA SER A 210 5.96 -7.76 6.87
C SER A 210 5.88 -7.67 5.36
N LEU A 211 6.45 -8.66 4.67
CA LEU A 211 6.50 -8.75 3.22
C LEU A 211 5.78 -10.01 2.75
N LEU A 212 4.70 -9.83 2.00
CA LEU A 212 3.91 -10.91 1.41
C LEU A 212 4.21 -11.01 -0.09
N ASN A 213 4.74 -12.16 -0.51
CA ASN A 213 4.90 -12.50 -1.92
C ASN A 213 3.85 -13.55 -2.32
N PRO A 214 2.66 -13.15 -2.78
CA PRO A 214 1.63 -14.10 -3.21
C PRO A 214 1.80 -14.55 -4.67
N PHE A 215 2.85 -14.09 -5.35
CA PHE A 215 3.09 -14.32 -6.78
C PHE A 215 3.87 -15.61 -7.02
N PRO A 216 3.87 -16.15 -8.27
CA PRO A 216 4.50 -17.44 -8.59
C PRO A 216 6.02 -17.40 -8.66
N ASP A 217 6.62 -16.20 -8.69
CA ASP A 217 8.07 -16.03 -8.80
C ASP A 217 8.65 -15.50 -7.47
N ASP A 218 9.89 -15.87 -7.17
CA ASP A 218 10.62 -15.33 -6.02
C ASP A 218 10.84 -13.82 -6.17
N ALA A 219 10.80 -13.12 -5.06
CA ALA A 219 11.17 -11.71 -5.01
C ALA A 219 12.52 -11.52 -4.30
N ILE A 220 13.32 -10.55 -4.76
CA ILE A 220 14.58 -10.16 -4.11
C ILE A 220 14.44 -8.73 -3.63
N VAL A 221 14.61 -8.53 -2.34
CA VAL A 221 14.26 -7.30 -1.63
C VAL A 221 15.49 -6.72 -0.93
N ASP A 222 15.58 -5.39 -0.96
CA ASP A 222 16.48 -4.59 -0.15
C ASP A 222 15.64 -3.68 0.76
N LEU A 223 16.02 -3.56 2.03
CA LEU A 223 15.48 -2.57 2.93
C LEU A 223 16.55 -1.53 3.26
N SER A 224 16.16 -0.27 3.24
CA SER A 224 16.97 0.86 3.72
C SER A 224 16.15 1.72 4.67
N PHE A 225 16.85 2.41 5.56
CA PHE A 225 16.22 3.13 6.65
C PHE A 225 16.77 4.55 6.72
N SER A 226 15.87 5.50 6.96
CA SER A 226 16.23 6.89 7.29
C SER A 226 15.85 7.14 8.74
N THR A 227 16.85 7.48 9.54
CA THR A 227 16.73 7.68 10.98
C THR A 227 17.18 9.10 11.37
N GLU A 228 16.99 9.48 12.62
CA GLU A 228 17.55 10.73 13.16
C GLU A 228 19.08 10.77 13.13
N GLN A 229 19.74 9.64 12.85
CA GLN A 229 21.20 9.54 12.70
C GLN A 229 21.65 9.53 11.24
N GLY A 230 20.70 9.63 10.30
CA GLY A 230 20.94 9.56 8.87
C GLY A 230 20.47 8.25 8.24
N GLN A 231 20.91 8.01 7.01
CA GLN A 231 20.53 6.81 6.26
C GLN A 231 21.35 5.59 6.72
N GLU A 232 20.67 4.48 6.96
CA GLU A 232 21.26 3.20 7.36
C GLU A 232 20.85 2.10 6.36
N ASN A 233 21.84 1.34 5.89
CA ASN A 233 21.66 0.24 4.94
C ASN A 233 22.34 -1.03 5.47
N PRO A 234 21.84 -1.68 6.53
CA PRO A 234 22.46 -2.86 7.10
C PRO A 234 22.56 -3.99 6.08
N GLN A 235 23.68 -4.70 6.06
CA GLN A 235 23.94 -5.75 5.07
C GLN A 235 22.96 -6.90 5.16
N ASP A 236 22.46 -7.22 6.36
CA ASP A 236 21.48 -8.29 6.59
C ASP A 236 20.11 -8.00 5.94
N PHE A 237 19.86 -6.76 5.56
CA PHE A 237 18.66 -6.34 4.86
C PHE A 237 18.86 -6.14 3.35
N GLN A 238 19.96 -6.66 2.78
CA GLN A 238 20.26 -6.53 1.36
C GLN A 238 20.18 -7.89 0.65
N GLY A 239 19.46 -7.95 -0.48
CA GLY A 239 19.33 -9.16 -1.29
C GLY A 239 18.53 -10.27 -0.63
N ILE A 240 17.56 -9.95 0.20
CA ILE A 240 16.69 -10.91 0.89
C ILE A 240 15.79 -11.59 -0.14
N VAL A 241 15.80 -12.92 -0.16
CA VAL A 241 14.89 -13.70 -1.01
C VAL A 241 13.58 -13.94 -0.27
N ILE A 242 12.47 -13.53 -0.88
CA ILE A 242 11.11 -13.85 -0.44
C ILE A 242 10.57 -14.88 -1.43
N PRO A 243 10.52 -16.17 -1.07
CA PRO A 243 10.07 -17.21 -1.98
C PRO A 243 8.63 -17.01 -2.46
N ALA A 244 8.31 -17.56 -3.63
CA ALA A 244 6.98 -17.56 -4.19
C ALA A 244 5.94 -18.14 -3.21
N GLY A 245 4.78 -17.49 -3.08
CA GLY A 245 3.70 -17.95 -2.22
C GLY A 245 4.02 -17.93 -0.71
N THR A 246 4.96 -17.08 -0.27
CA THR A 246 5.36 -17.00 1.14
C THR A 246 5.24 -15.59 1.72
N MET A 247 5.38 -15.52 3.03
CA MET A 247 5.45 -14.30 3.80
C MET A 247 6.67 -14.31 4.73
N VAL A 248 7.32 -13.18 4.87
CA VAL A 248 8.44 -12.98 5.81
C VAL A 248 8.20 -11.72 6.62
N GLY A 249 8.49 -11.78 7.91
CA GLY A 249 8.46 -10.63 8.82
C GLY A 249 9.83 -10.38 9.44
N PHE A 250 10.16 -9.11 9.66
CA PHE A 250 11.43 -8.64 10.21
C PHE A 250 11.18 -7.75 11.41
N ASP A 251 11.78 -8.05 12.55
CA ASP A 251 11.89 -7.13 13.68
C ASP A 251 13.10 -6.22 13.46
N LEU A 252 12.84 -4.95 13.18
CA LEU A 252 13.88 -3.97 12.87
C LEU A 252 14.71 -3.59 14.10
N GLY A 253 14.16 -3.71 15.31
CA GLY A 253 14.85 -3.36 16.56
C GLY A 253 16.08 -4.22 16.85
N THR A 254 16.22 -5.37 16.20
CA THR A 254 17.40 -6.22 16.31
C THR A 254 18.65 -5.60 15.66
N HIS A 255 18.47 -4.78 14.63
CA HIS A 255 19.53 -4.12 13.86
C HIS A 255 19.55 -2.61 14.07
N LEU A 256 18.41 -1.96 14.09
CA LEU A 256 18.24 -0.53 14.32
C LEU A 256 17.91 -0.27 15.79
N ARG A 257 18.91 -0.30 16.63
CA ARG A 257 18.67 -0.20 18.09
C ARG A 257 18.42 1.24 18.53
N ARG A 258 17.34 1.47 19.28
CA ARG A 258 17.02 2.72 19.97
C ARG A 258 16.96 3.94 19.04
N ARG A 259 16.38 3.77 17.85
CA ARG A 259 16.08 4.88 16.96
C ARG A 259 14.78 5.55 17.39
N ALA A 260 14.82 6.87 17.53
CA ALA A 260 13.65 7.67 17.87
C ALA A 260 12.68 7.80 16.69
N SER A 261 13.23 7.80 15.47
CA SER A 261 12.49 7.88 14.21
C SER A 261 13.09 6.91 13.20
N VAL A 262 12.26 6.13 12.56
CA VAL A 262 12.65 5.21 11.48
C VAL A 262 11.66 5.36 10.34
N ALA A 263 12.12 5.85 9.20
CA ALA A 263 11.40 5.70 7.95
C ALA A 263 12.02 4.54 7.16
N THR A 264 11.17 3.71 6.57
CA THR A 264 11.60 2.48 5.89
C THR A 264 11.33 2.57 4.39
N THR A 265 12.32 2.22 3.58
CA THR A 265 12.18 1.97 2.14
C THR A 265 12.39 0.49 1.86
N VAL A 266 11.42 -0.13 1.20
CA VAL A 266 11.52 -1.49 0.66
C VAL A 266 11.67 -1.37 -0.86
N SER A 267 12.77 -1.87 -1.40
CA SER A 267 13.08 -1.83 -2.85
C SER A 267 13.30 -3.25 -3.36
N LEU A 268 12.71 -3.60 -4.47
CA LEU A 268 12.85 -4.93 -5.06
C LEU A 268 13.75 -4.89 -6.28
N ARG A 269 14.77 -5.75 -6.29
CA ARG A 269 15.60 -6.02 -7.47
C ARG A 269 14.86 -6.87 -8.49
N VAL A 270 14.01 -7.80 -7.98
CA VAL A 270 13.23 -8.74 -8.78
C VAL A 270 11.89 -8.96 -8.09
N GLY A 271 10.84 -9.19 -8.87
CA GLY A 271 9.52 -9.51 -8.35
C GLY A 271 8.75 -8.31 -7.82
N ARG A 272 7.75 -8.60 -7.02
CA ARG A 272 6.88 -7.62 -6.33
C ARG A 272 6.30 -8.26 -5.07
N VAL A 273 6.03 -7.45 -4.07
CA VAL A 273 5.41 -7.89 -2.79
C VAL A 273 4.32 -6.92 -2.36
N ALA A 274 3.51 -7.29 -1.39
CA ALA A 274 2.78 -6.35 -0.55
C ALA A 274 3.55 -6.17 0.76
N ALA A 275 3.62 -4.93 1.27
CA ALA A 275 4.40 -4.60 2.45
C ALA A 275 3.56 -3.82 3.47
N PHE A 276 3.68 -4.22 4.74
CA PHE A 276 3.02 -3.62 5.88
C PHE A 276 4.02 -3.43 7.01
N GLU A 277 3.77 -2.41 7.81
CA GLU A 277 4.49 -2.14 9.05
C GLU A 277 3.58 -2.36 10.24
N THR A 278 4.12 -2.91 11.30
CA THR A 278 3.43 -2.98 12.59
C THR A 278 4.34 -2.46 13.67
N GLN A 279 3.86 -1.46 14.39
CA GLN A 279 4.49 -0.89 15.55
C GLN A 279 3.73 -1.32 16.79
N THR A 280 4.40 -1.97 17.74
CA THR A 280 3.84 -2.22 19.08
C THR A 280 4.70 -1.53 20.12
N VAL A 281 4.06 -0.92 21.10
CA VAL A 281 4.72 -0.27 22.23
C VAL A 281 4.13 -0.81 23.52
N GLN A 282 4.99 -1.30 24.42
CA GLN A 282 4.60 -1.75 25.74
C GLN A 282 4.79 -0.62 26.77
N ALA A 283 4.11 -0.74 27.89
CA ALA A 283 4.32 0.20 28.99
C ALA A 283 5.80 0.19 29.43
N MET A 284 6.41 1.37 29.41
CA MET A 284 7.80 1.51 29.83
C MET A 284 7.93 1.50 31.34
N SER A 285 8.98 0.87 31.83
CA SER A 285 9.40 1.07 33.22
C SER A 285 9.92 2.51 33.42
N GLN A 286 9.87 3.03 34.64
CA GLN A 286 10.43 4.34 34.95
C GLN A 286 11.93 4.44 34.64
N ALA A 287 12.67 3.34 34.80
CA ALA A 287 14.08 3.25 34.46
C ALA A 287 14.30 3.35 32.93
N ALA A 288 13.46 2.69 32.13
CA ALA A 288 13.50 2.77 30.68
C ALA A 288 13.15 4.19 30.18
N ALA A 289 12.14 4.81 30.76
CA ALA A 289 11.75 6.18 30.41
C ALA A 289 12.88 7.20 30.67
N ALA A 290 13.71 6.99 31.69
CA ALA A 290 14.86 7.83 32.00
C ALA A 290 16.00 7.71 30.98
N THR A 291 15.99 6.72 30.10
CA THR A 291 17.02 6.53 29.03
C THR A 291 16.67 7.22 27.72
N ILE A 292 15.45 7.76 27.59
CA ILE A 292 15.01 8.46 26.38
C ILE A 292 15.76 9.80 26.29
N PRO A 293 16.37 10.13 25.14
CA PRO A 293 17.05 11.39 24.96
C PRO A 293 16.12 12.59 25.20
N ALA A 294 16.66 13.63 25.82
CA ALA A 294 15.90 14.87 26.05
C ALA A 294 15.40 15.45 24.71
N GLY A 295 14.15 15.86 24.67
CA GLY A 295 13.51 16.39 23.46
C GLY A 295 12.86 15.34 22.56
N THR A 296 13.02 14.04 22.86
CA THR A 296 12.31 12.98 22.17
C THR A 296 10.96 12.73 22.84
N VAL A 297 9.90 12.63 22.05
CA VAL A 297 8.56 12.24 22.55
C VAL A 297 8.52 10.72 22.69
N PRO A 298 8.36 10.18 23.91
CA PRO A 298 8.19 8.74 24.07
C PRO A 298 6.85 8.29 23.50
N TRP A 299 6.85 7.17 22.79
CA TRP A 299 5.61 6.58 22.31
C TRP A 299 4.87 5.91 23.48
N PRO A 300 3.58 6.17 23.64
CA PRO A 300 2.77 5.50 24.66
C PRO A 300 2.51 4.04 24.32
N PRO A 301 2.09 3.22 25.30
CA PRO A 301 1.61 1.88 25.00
C PRO A 301 0.53 1.88 23.92
N GLY A 302 0.71 1.04 22.92
CA GLY A 302 -0.19 1.02 21.78
C GLY A 302 0.22 0.02 20.70
N VAL A 303 -0.64 -0.13 19.71
CA VAL A 303 -0.36 -0.84 18.46
C VAL A 303 -0.79 0.01 17.29
N SER A 304 0.01 0.03 16.23
CA SER A 304 -0.35 0.60 14.93
C SER A 304 0.02 -0.39 13.83
N VAL A 305 -0.85 -0.52 12.83
CA VAL A 305 -0.57 -1.21 11.59
C VAL A 305 -0.72 -0.23 10.43
N ALA A 306 0.29 -0.15 9.59
CA ALA A 306 0.30 0.72 8.43
C ALA A 306 0.61 -0.08 7.16
N ARG A 307 -0.17 0.13 6.11
CA ARG A 307 0.19 -0.30 4.77
C ARG A 307 1.20 0.69 4.20
N GLY A 308 2.28 0.22 3.61
CA GLY A 308 3.20 1.08 2.87
C GLY A 308 2.53 1.76 1.67
N THR A 309 3.11 2.87 1.22
CA THR A 309 2.75 3.46 -0.08
C THR A 309 3.74 3.02 -1.15
N PRO A 310 3.29 2.63 -2.35
CA PRO A 310 4.19 2.18 -3.41
C PRO A 310 4.94 3.31 -4.12
N SER A 311 4.60 4.55 -3.82
CA SER A 311 5.24 5.73 -4.42
C SER A 311 5.13 6.97 -3.53
N ALA A 312 6.15 7.80 -3.56
CA ALA A 312 6.09 9.14 -3.02
C ALA A 312 5.07 10.02 -3.77
N GLY A 313 4.56 11.04 -3.12
CA GLY A 313 3.54 11.91 -3.65
C GLY A 313 3.73 13.39 -3.36
N THR A 314 3.11 14.21 -4.18
CA THR A 314 3.17 15.67 -4.05
C THR A 314 2.02 16.26 -3.27
N SER A 315 0.99 15.45 -2.92
CA SER A 315 -0.15 15.89 -2.12
C SER A 315 -0.68 14.78 -1.23
N TRP A 316 -1.03 15.12 0.00
CA TRP A 316 -1.55 14.24 1.02
C TRP A 316 -2.64 14.94 1.84
N TRP A 317 -3.70 14.22 2.23
CA TRP A 317 -4.82 14.76 2.99
C TRP A 317 -5.15 13.88 4.20
N TRP A 318 -5.49 14.53 5.32
CA TRP A 318 -5.97 13.90 6.54
C TRP A 318 -7.25 14.58 7.00
N PRO A 319 -8.37 13.86 7.06
CA PRO A 319 -9.65 14.40 7.54
C PRO A 319 -9.67 14.73 9.01
N SER A 320 -9.02 13.90 9.83
CA SER A 320 -9.07 14.01 11.27
C SER A 320 -7.75 14.54 11.81
N GLY A 321 -7.82 15.55 12.69
CA GLY A 321 -6.68 16.12 13.40
C GLY A 321 -7.16 16.86 14.62
N GLY A 322 -6.26 17.04 15.59
CA GLY A 322 -6.52 17.81 16.79
C GLY A 322 -5.43 17.65 17.84
N ALA A 323 -5.11 18.75 18.50
CA ALA A 323 -4.20 18.78 19.61
C ALA A 323 -4.98 18.97 20.91
N SER A 324 -4.79 18.11 21.91
CA SER A 324 -5.40 18.19 23.22
C SER A 324 -4.40 17.87 24.32
N ASP A 325 -4.75 18.18 25.57
CA ASP A 325 -3.89 17.81 26.68
C ASP A 325 -3.76 16.29 26.79
N GLY A 326 -2.52 15.81 26.83
CA GLY A 326 -2.19 14.38 26.84
C GLY A 326 -2.17 13.72 25.45
N THR A 327 -2.46 14.46 24.39
CA THR A 327 -2.37 13.96 23.02
C THR A 327 -1.36 14.78 22.22
N THR A 328 -0.41 14.11 21.62
CA THR A 328 0.58 14.70 20.69
C THR A 328 0.25 14.25 19.28
N GLU A 329 0.03 15.21 18.40
CA GLU A 329 -0.15 14.95 16.97
C GLU A 329 1.09 15.44 16.21
N GLN A 330 1.55 14.61 15.28
CA GLN A 330 2.72 14.88 14.43
C GLN A 330 2.43 14.52 12.98
N TYR A 331 2.80 15.40 12.07
CA TYR A 331 2.90 15.06 10.66
C TYR A 331 4.35 14.69 10.37
N VAL A 332 4.58 13.41 10.13
CA VAL A 332 5.90 12.84 9.83
C VAL A 332 6.05 12.74 8.32
N VAL A 333 7.08 13.39 7.79
CA VAL A 333 7.29 13.48 6.33
C VAL A 333 8.66 12.91 5.98
N PHE A 334 8.67 11.89 5.17
CA PHE A 334 9.86 11.23 4.65
C PHE A 334 10.09 11.60 3.19
N ASN A 335 11.29 12.05 2.87
CA ASN A 335 11.73 12.28 1.50
C ASN A 335 12.61 11.10 1.03
N PRO A 336 12.07 10.15 0.26
CA PRO A 336 12.86 9.03 -0.23
C PRO A 336 13.71 9.36 -1.47
N GLY A 337 13.61 10.59 -2.01
CA GLY A 337 14.28 11.03 -3.23
C GLY A 337 15.64 11.66 -2.98
N ASP A 338 16.35 11.96 -4.09
CA ASP A 338 17.70 12.53 -4.09
C ASP A 338 17.70 14.08 -4.15
N ALA A 339 16.52 14.71 -4.19
CA ALA A 339 16.36 16.16 -4.21
C ALA A 339 15.63 16.65 -2.95
N GLU A 340 16.03 17.81 -2.43
CA GLU A 340 15.36 18.49 -1.33
C GLU A 340 13.87 18.72 -1.66
N ALA A 341 12.98 18.37 -0.76
CA ALA A 341 11.54 18.62 -0.86
C ALA A 341 11.17 19.91 -0.13
N GLN A 342 10.45 20.80 -0.81
CA GLN A 342 9.87 22.00 -0.23
C GLN A 342 8.35 21.83 -0.17
N LEU A 343 7.79 21.95 1.03
CA LEU A 343 6.42 21.55 1.31
C LEU A 343 5.68 22.68 2.04
N SER A 344 4.37 22.72 1.81
CA SER A 344 3.42 23.53 2.55
C SER A 344 2.40 22.62 3.22
N LEU A 345 2.32 22.64 4.55
CA LEU A 345 1.29 21.96 5.34
C LEU A 345 0.24 22.99 5.75
N ALA A 346 -0.94 22.92 5.12
CA ALA A 346 -2.11 23.70 5.51
C ALA A 346 -2.93 22.92 6.54
N VAL A 347 -3.43 23.63 7.54
CA VAL A 347 -4.29 23.08 8.61
C VAL A 347 -5.58 23.87 8.61
N ASP A 348 -6.67 23.22 8.21
CA ASP A 348 -8.00 23.80 8.13
C ASP A 348 -8.72 23.57 9.47
N LEU A 349 -8.69 24.58 10.34
CA LEU A 349 -9.25 24.52 11.69
C LEU A 349 -10.79 24.53 11.68
N ASP A 350 -11.42 23.79 12.60
CA ASP A 350 -12.88 23.86 12.80
C ASP A 350 -13.33 25.27 13.23
N GLN A 351 -12.43 26.01 13.88
CA GLN A 351 -12.65 27.40 14.31
C GLN A 351 -11.37 28.21 14.15
N GLY A 352 -11.45 29.34 13.44
CA GLY A 352 -10.31 30.19 13.17
C GLY A 352 -9.57 29.82 11.89
N SER A 353 -8.33 30.26 11.78
CA SER A 353 -7.43 29.97 10.66
C SER A 353 -5.99 29.92 11.13
N ALA A 354 -5.18 29.12 10.47
CA ALA A 354 -3.74 29.07 10.69
C ALA A 354 -3.02 29.24 9.35
N ASP A 355 -1.95 30.04 9.35
CA ASP A 355 -1.08 30.15 8.19
C ASP A 355 -0.37 28.80 7.95
N PRO A 356 -0.20 28.37 6.69
CA PRO A 356 0.46 27.11 6.37
C PRO A 356 1.89 27.04 6.89
N PHE A 357 2.30 25.87 7.33
CA PHE A 357 3.66 25.58 7.75
C PHE A 357 4.53 25.29 6.53
N GLN A 358 5.68 25.96 6.43
CA GLN A 358 6.67 25.66 5.41
C GLN A 358 7.65 24.63 5.97
N VAL A 359 7.80 23.52 5.28
CA VAL A 359 8.63 22.39 5.69
C VAL A 359 9.63 22.08 4.60
N THR A 360 10.90 22.00 4.96
CA THR A 360 11.97 21.54 4.06
C THR A 360 12.45 20.17 4.53
N VAL A 361 12.58 19.22 3.61
CA VAL A 361 13.04 17.86 3.91
C VAL A 361 14.19 17.50 2.98
N ASP A 362 15.37 17.34 3.57
CA ASP A 362 16.55 16.93 2.84
C ASP A 362 16.37 15.56 2.16
N PRO A 363 17.18 15.23 1.15
CA PRO A 363 17.20 13.89 0.55
C PRO A 363 17.41 12.80 1.61
N HIS A 364 16.63 11.73 1.50
CA HIS A 364 16.67 10.56 2.40
C HIS A 364 16.51 10.90 3.88
N ALA A 365 15.83 11.99 4.20
CA ALA A 365 15.62 12.47 5.57
C ALA A 365 14.13 12.47 5.97
N VAL A 366 13.90 12.60 7.28
CA VAL A 366 12.57 12.71 7.89
C VAL A 366 12.45 14.07 8.56
N ALA A 367 11.33 14.76 8.32
CA ALA A 367 10.94 15.95 9.06
C ALA A 367 9.64 15.69 9.84
N VAL A 368 9.50 16.36 10.99
CA VAL A 368 8.32 16.23 11.86
C VAL A 368 7.76 17.61 12.14
N VAL A 369 6.46 17.78 11.91
CA VAL A 369 5.69 18.95 12.35
C VAL A 369 4.78 18.51 13.50
N ALA A 370 5.11 18.95 14.72
CA ALA A 370 4.34 18.64 15.92
C ALA A 370 3.32 19.76 16.18
N THR A 371 2.04 19.48 15.98
CA THR A 371 0.97 20.47 16.09
C THR A 371 0.79 21.01 17.51
N ASN A 372 1.10 20.20 18.52
CA ASN A 372 0.99 20.59 19.94
C ASN A 372 1.96 21.72 20.35
N SER A 373 3.09 21.85 19.66
CA SER A 373 4.07 22.90 19.90
C SER A 373 3.77 24.19 19.16
N GLU A 374 2.77 24.16 18.27
CA GLU A 374 2.44 25.26 17.37
C GLU A 374 1.34 26.15 17.95
N SER A 375 1.71 27.37 18.31
CA SER A 375 0.75 28.36 18.88
C SER A 375 -0.37 28.75 17.91
N ARG A 376 -0.20 28.51 16.60
CA ARG A 376 -1.21 28.74 15.56
C ARG A 376 -2.35 27.72 15.60
N ILE A 377 -2.17 26.57 16.27
CA ILE A 377 -3.18 25.53 16.39
C ILE A 377 -3.68 25.54 17.84
N PRO A 378 -4.90 26.09 18.09
CA PRO A 378 -5.44 26.13 19.42
C PRO A 378 -5.74 24.73 19.98
N LYS A 379 -5.45 24.49 21.25
CA LYS A 379 -5.78 23.22 21.90
C LYS A 379 -7.30 23.00 21.93
N GLY A 380 -7.69 21.76 21.67
CA GLY A 380 -9.10 21.35 21.66
C GLY A 380 -9.85 21.73 20.39
N VAL A 381 -9.22 22.40 19.43
CA VAL A 381 -9.79 22.68 18.12
C VAL A 381 -9.37 21.57 17.14
N GLY A 382 -10.36 20.93 16.55
CA GLY A 382 -10.12 19.92 15.53
C GLY A 382 -9.80 20.56 14.18
N HIS A 383 -9.22 19.77 13.28
CA HIS A 383 -8.84 20.25 11.95
C HIS A 383 -8.76 19.13 10.91
N GLY A 384 -8.86 19.49 9.62
CA GLY A 384 -8.34 18.73 8.51
C GLY A 384 -6.96 19.24 8.13
N ALA A 385 -6.19 18.44 7.37
CA ALA A 385 -4.87 18.89 6.92
C ALA A 385 -4.58 18.49 5.47
N GLU A 386 -3.84 19.35 4.77
CA GLU A 386 -3.29 19.11 3.44
C GLU A 386 -1.80 19.41 3.43
N LEU A 387 -0.98 18.43 3.03
CA LEU A 387 0.43 18.62 2.71
C LEU A 387 0.60 18.66 1.19
N ARG A 388 1.27 19.70 0.69
CA ARG A 388 1.55 19.87 -0.73
C ARG A 388 3.02 20.19 -0.99
N SER A 389 3.63 19.50 -1.94
CA SER A 389 4.96 19.86 -2.43
C SER A 389 4.88 21.11 -3.31
N THR A 390 5.72 22.11 -3.03
CA THR A 390 5.78 23.37 -3.77
C THR A 390 6.80 23.35 -4.90
N ASN A 391 7.77 22.44 -4.84
CA ASN A 391 8.79 22.27 -5.87
C ASN A 391 8.64 20.97 -6.70
N GLY A 392 7.56 20.20 -6.47
CA GLY A 392 7.24 18.98 -7.23
C GLY A 392 8.00 17.72 -6.79
N VAL A 393 8.85 17.80 -5.77
CA VAL A 393 9.49 16.62 -5.18
C VAL A 393 8.48 15.83 -4.37
N GLY A 394 8.35 14.53 -4.66
CA GLY A 394 7.41 13.66 -3.97
C GLY A 394 7.96 13.21 -2.61
N VAL A 395 7.08 13.15 -1.62
CA VAL A 395 7.38 12.69 -0.26
C VAL A 395 6.37 11.63 0.18
N VAL A 396 6.67 10.95 1.28
CA VAL A 396 5.73 10.07 1.99
C VAL A 396 5.35 10.74 3.28
N ALA A 397 4.06 10.80 3.60
CA ALA A 397 3.62 11.54 4.77
C ALA A 397 2.54 10.79 5.56
N THR A 398 2.75 10.73 6.86
CA THR A 398 1.92 10.03 7.84
C THR A 398 1.56 11.00 8.97
N ARG A 399 0.31 10.96 9.43
CA ARG A 399 -0.10 11.56 10.69
C ARG A 399 0.07 10.53 11.80
N LEU A 400 0.84 10.89 12.82
CA LEU A 400 1.07 10.10 14.02
C LEU A 400 0.36 10.77 15.20
N VAL A 401 -0.48 10.02 15.90
CA VAL A 401 -1.16 10.48 17.11
C VAL A 401 -0.70 9.62 18.28
N LEU A 402 -0.13 10.27 19.27
CA LEU A 402 0.37 9.65 20.50
C LEU A 402 -0.46 10.19 21.67
N SER A 403 -1.25 9.34 22.33
CA SER A 403 -2.14 9.76 23.41
C SER A 403 -1.79 9.09 24.74
N VAL A 404 -1.66 9.92 25.77
CA VAL A 404 -1.52 9.53 27.17
C VAL A 404 -2.55 10.32 27.97
N ALA A 405 -3.84 10.13 27.67
CA ALA A 405 -4.88 10.94 28.27
C ALA A 405 -5.16 10.50 29.74
N PRO A 406 -5.11 11.39 30.72
CA PRO A 406 -5.36 11.05 32.12
C PRO A 406 -6.76 10.50 32.40
N ALA A 407 -7.72 10.80 31.54
CA ALA A 407 -9.13 10.43 31.70
C ALA A 407 -9.70 9.62 30.54
N GLY A 408 -8.86 9.07 29.66
CA GLY A 408 -9.42 8.46 28.46
C GLY A 408 -8.51 7.45 27.78
N GLN A 409 -8.01 7.82 26.64
CA GLN A 409 -7.42 6.88 25.69
C GLN A 409 -5.91 7.00 25.71
N THR A 410 -5.25 5.90 26.00
CA THR A 410 -3.81 5.76 25.77
C THR A 410 -3.63 4.91 24.52
N GLY A 411 -2.79 5.39 23.58
CA GLY A 411 -2.59 4.63 22.36
C GLY A 411 -1.75 5.36 21.33
N VAL A 412 -1.52 4.64 20.25
CA VAL A 412 -0.81 5.10 19.04
C VAL A 412 -1.72 4.90 17.85
N ALA A 413 -1.88 5.92 17.02
CA ALA A 413 -2.48 5.79 15.70
C ALA A 413 -1.55 6.38 14.65
N GLU A 414 -1.29 5.60 13.61
CA GLU A 414 -0.52 6.02 12.46
C GLU A 414 -1.40 5.98 11.21
N VAL A 415 -1.58 7.11 10.56
CA VAL A 415 -2.48 7.27 9.43
C VAL A 415 -1.70 7.77 8.23
N LEU A 416 -1.40 6.87 7.30
CA LEU A 416 -0.88 7.27 6.00
C LEU A 416 -1.91 8.19 5.32
N GLY A 417 -1.50 9.38 4.92
CA GLY A 417 -2.40 10.35 4.30
C GLY A 417 -3.07 9.82 3.03
N SER A 418 -4.25 10.31 2.73
CA SER A 418 -4.89 10.02 1.45
C SER A 418 -4.15 10.71 0.31
N ARG A 419 -4.00 10.02 -0.82
CA ARG A 419 -3.48 10.54 -2.09
C ARG A 419 -4.59 10.93 -3.06
N LEU A 420 -5.84 10.66 -2.68
CA LEU A 420 -7.01 10.83 -3.53
C LEU A 420 -8.11 11.56 -2.77
N GLN A 421 -8.85 12.37 -3.51
CA GLN A 421 -10.17 12.83 -3.17
C GLN A 421 -11.17 12.05 -4.03
N ALA A 422 -12.28 11.63 -3.48
CA ALA A 422 -13.28 10.84 -4.23
C ALA A 422 -14.70 11.26 -3.87
N GLY A 423 -15.63 10.94 -4.77
CA GLY A 423 -17.06 11.15 -4.56
C GLY A 423 -17.72 10.05 -3.74
N ARG A 424 -17.10 8.90 -3.57
CA ARG A 424 -17.68 7.75 -2.86
C ARG A 424 -16.61 7.05 -2.04
N TRP A 425 -16.95 6.72 -0.79
CA TRP A 425 -16.04 6.08 0.15
C TRP A 425 -16.73 4.95 0.90
N LEU A 426 -15.99 3.88 1.14
CA LEU A 426 -16.39 2.79 2.01
C LEU A 426 -15.46 2.77 3.23
N VAL A 427 -16.04 2.85 4.42
CA VAL A 427 -15.37 2.66 5.69
C VAL A 427 -15.83 1.29 6.21
N PRO A 428 -15.00 0.24 6.14
CA PRO A 428 -15.39 -1.11 6.56
C PRO A 428 -15.66 -1.22 8.05
N GLY A 429 -15.04 -0.37 8.84
CA GLY A 429 -15.06 -0.44 10.30
C GLY A 429 -14.15 -1.54 10.86
N ASP A 430 -13.71 -1.40 12.08
CA ASP A 430 -12.71 -2.26 12.73
C ASP A 430 -13.18 -3.70 13.02
N GLY A 431 -14.44 -4.01 12.78
CA GLY A 431 -15.01 -5.32 13.08
C GLY A 431 -15.09 -5.64 14.58
N ALA A 432 -14.77 -4.69 15.47
CA ALA A 432 -14.89 -4.89 16.91
C ALA A 432 -16.35 -4.72 17.36
N THR A 433 -16.74 -5.47 18.38
CA THR A 433 -18.05 -5.36 19.02
C THR A 433 -18.06 -4.36 20.17
N ASP A 434 -16.88 -4.01 20.65
CA ASP A 434 -16.64 -3.26 21.88
C ASP A 434 -16.03 -1.88 21.64
N SER A 435 -15.93 -1.42 20.40
CA SER A 435 -15.50 -0.07 20.06
C SER A 435 -16.54 0.94 20.52
N VAL A 436 -16.12 1.89 21.33
CA VAL A 436 -17.07 2.66 22.13
C VAL A 436 -17.25 4.08 21.63
N SER A 437 -16.40 4.53 20.72
CA SER A 437 -16.50 5.86 20.13
C SER A 437 -16.09 5.83 18.67
N PRO A 438 -16.88 5.17 17.80
CA PRO A 438 -16.63 5.26 16.37
C PRO A 438 -16.95 6.69 15.91
N ALA A 439 -16.07 7.27 15.13
CA ALA A 439 -16.32 8.53 14.44
C ALA A 439 -15.98 8.35 12.96
N VAL A 440 -16.68 9.05 12.09
CA VAL A 440 -16.30 9.20 10.68
C VAL A 440 -16.13 10.68 10.41
N VAL A 441 -14.98 11.02 9.87
CA VAL A 441 -14.63 12.40 9.55
C VAL A 441 -14.62 12.55 8.04
N VAL A 442 -15.40 13.50 7.53
CA VAL A 442 -15.47 13.86 6.13
C VAL A 442 -14.83 15.22 5.96
N TYR A 443 -13.76 15.30 5.19
CA TYR A 443 -13.02 16.52 4.94
C TYR A 443 -13.17 16.96 3.47
N ASN A 444 -13.52 18.21 3.28
CA ASN A 444 -13.60 18.86 1.98
C ASN A 444 -12.41 19.81 1.80
N PRO A 445 -11.31 19.38 1.18
CA PRO A 445 -10.14 20.23 0.96
C PRO A 445 -10.33 21.23 -0.20
N GLY A 446 -11.44 21.13 -0.95
CA GLY A 446 -11.77 22.05 -2.02
C GLY A 446 -12.37 23.36 -1.51
N SER A 447 -12.43 24.37 -2.36
CA SER A 447 -13.01 25.68 -2.01
C SER A 447 -14.55 25.72 -2.11
N ALA A 448 -15.15 24.82 -2.90
CA ALA A 448 -16.60 24.77 -3.07
C ALA A 448 -17.24 23.86 -2.00
N THR A 449 -18.45 24.25 -1.56
CA THR A 449 -19.24 23.42 -0.65
C THR A 449 -19.63 22.08 -1.30
N VAL A 450 -19.52 21.00 -0.56
CA VAL A 450 -19.93 19.65 -0.97
C VAL A 450 -21.05 19.16 -0.04
N THR A 451 -22.08 18.54 -0.61
CA THR A 451 -23.12 17.85 0.16
C THR A 451 -22.84 16.35 0.13
N VAL A 452 -22.84 15.70 1.26
CA VAL A 452 -22.60 14.25 1.38
C VAL A 452 -23.80 13.56 2.02
N SER A 453 -23.99 12.28 1.71
CA SER A 453 -24.90 11.38 2.41
C SER A 453 -24.10 10.26 3.06
N VAL A 454 -24.53 9.81 4.24
CA VAL A 454 -23.94 8.68 4.97
C VAL A 454 -24.99 7.59 5.13
N SER A 455 -24.62 6.37 4.76
CA SER A 455 -25.47 5.19 4.86
C SER A 455 -24.74 4.06 5.58
N SER A 456 -25.46 3.28 6.36
CA SER A 456 -24.96 2.01 6.91
C SER A 456 -25.17 0.87 5.93
N LEU A 457 -24.31 -0.15 6.04
CA LEU A 457 -24.41 -1.41 5.31
C LEU A 457 -24.83 -2.50 6.30
N SER A 458 -26.07 -2.97 6.16
CA SER A 458 -26.67 -4.01 7.01
C SER A 458 -27.67 -4.86 6.23
N GLY A 459 -27.19 -5.53 5.16
CA GLY A 459 -28.03 -6.25 4.19
C GLY A 459 -28.62 -5.34 3.11
N SER A 460 -28.66 -4.04 3.35
CA SER A 460 -29.05 -2.98 2.41
C SER A 460 -28.31 -1.68 2.76
N LEU A 461 -28.22 -0.76 1.80
CA LEU A 461 -27.74 0.59 2.07
C LEU A 461 -28.87 1.39 2.72
N THR A 462 -28.75 1.68 4.00
CA THR A 462 -29.75 2.41 4.77
C THR A 462 -29.19 3.78 5.17
N PRO A 463 -29.76 4.89 4.66
CA PRO A 463 -29.34 6.22 5.08
C PRO A 463 -29.44 6.36 6.60
N LEU A 464 -28.43 6.95 7.22
CA LEU A 464 -28.50 7.28 8.64
C LEU A 464 -29.39 8.49 8.88
N ASP A 465 -30.15 8.46 9.96
CA ASP A 465 -31.07 9.53 10.33
C ASP A 465 -30.35 10.89 10.43
N GLY A 466 -30.89 11.88 9.73
CA GLY A 466 -30.30 13.22 9.66
C GLY A 466 -29.02 13.33 8.81
N GLN A 467 -28.53 12.22 8.19
CA GLN A 467 -27.27 12.18 7.44
C GLN A 467 -27.46 12.04 5.91
N SER A 468 -28.66 12.27 5.41
CA SER A 468 -28.97 12.14 3.97
C SER A 468 -28.46 13.33 3.13
N ALA A 469 -28.20 14.48 3.72
CA ALA A 469 -27.74 15.70 3.05
C ALA A 469 -26.92 16.60 4.02
N VAL A 470 -25.73 16.13 4.35
CA VAL A 470 -24.78 16.89 5.20
C VAL A 470 -23.99 17.86 4.35
N VAL A 471 -24.02 19.12 4.72
CA VAL A 471 -23.29 20.20 4.02
C VAL A 471 -21.90 20.34 4.62
N VAL A 472 -20.86 20.15 3.80
CA VAL A 472 -19.45 20.33 4.21
C VAL A 472 -18.87 21.51 3.42
N PRO A 473 -18.69 22.69 4.05
CA PRO A 473 -18.11 23.85 3.37
C PRO A 473 -16.69 23.57 2.87
N GLY A 474 -16.22 24.41 1.95
CA GLY A 474 -14.83 24.33 1.48
C GLY A 474 -13.85 24.57 2.63
N HIS A 475 -12.75 23.83 2.66
CA HIS A 475 -11.73 23.88 3.71
C HIS A 475 -12.27 23.60 5.13
N HIS A 476 -13.31 22.73 5.22
CA HIS A 476 -13.89 22.31 6.48
C HIS A 476 -14.07 20.81 6.51
N ARG A 477 -14.26 20.32 7.72
CA ARG A 477 -14.59 18.92 7.96
C ARG A 477 -15.94 18.78 8.66
N TYR A 478 -16.54 17.62 8.55
CA TYR A 478 -17.70 17.20 9.29
C TYR A 478 -17.38 15.95 10.09
N VAL A 479 -17.63 15.98 11.39
CA VAL A 479 -17.39 14.85 12.28
C VAL A 479 -18.73 14.21 12.62
N LEU A 480 -18.92 12.98 12.16
CA LEU A 480 -20.03 12.13 12.54
C LEU A 480 -19.57 11.25 13.70
N ALA A 481 -19.99 11.58 14.91
CA ALA A 481 -19.73 10.80 16.12
C ALA A 481 -21.04 10.53 16.86
N PRO A 482 -21.13 9.47 17.66
CA PRO A 482 -22.28 9.23 18.51
C PRO A 482 -22.30 10.30 19.61
N THR A 483 -23.17 11.29 19.50
CA THR A 483 -23.29 12.39 20.45
C THR A 483 -24.16 12.06 21.67
N ALA A 484 -24.89 10.93 21.64
CA ALA A 484 -25.72 10.45 22.74
C ALA A 484 -26.06 8.96 22.58
N PRO A 485 -26.43 8.25 23.66
CA PRO A 485 -27.04 6.93 23.56
C PRO A 485 -28.30 7.00 22.67
N GLY A 486 -28.27 6.34 21.51
CA GLY A 486 -29.36 6.35 20.51
C GLY A 486 -29.10 7.20 19.26
N ALA A 487 -28.06 8.00 19.18
CA ALA A 487 -27.62 8.65 17.94
C ALA A 487 -26.99 7.59 17.02
N GLY A 488 -27.73 7.16 16.08
CA GLY A 488 -27.68 6.16 15.04
C GLY A 488 -26.41 5.78 14.30
N LEU A 489 -25.21 5.96 14.85
CA LEU A 489 -24.06 5.23 14.32
C LEU A 489 -24.15 3.77 14.78
N PRO A 490 -24.23 2.81 13.84
CA PRO A 490 -24.06 1.42 14.22
C PRO A 490 -22.68 1.29 14.84
N ALA A 491 -22.62 0.86 16.10
CA ALA A 491 -21.35 0.56 16.75
C ALA A 491 -20.53 -0.30 15.79
N ALA A 492 -19.38 0.24 15.32
CA ALA A 492 -18.41 -0.46 14.48
C ALA A 492 -18.94 -1.06 13.15
N GLY A 493 -20.08 -0.63 12.61
CA GLY A 493 -20.63 -1.11 11.32
C GLY A 493 -19.97 -0.48 10.10
N PRO A 494 -20.02 -1.13 8.93
CA PRO A 494 -19.53 -0.53 7.69
C PRO A 494 -20.43 0.63 7.24
N LEU A 495 -19.77 1.70 6.76
CA LEU A 495 -20.46 2.91 6.30
C LEU A 495 -20.06 3.26 4.87
N MET A 496 -21.01 3.76 4.11
CA MET A 496 -20.81 4.34 2.79
C MET A 496 -21.09 5.83 2.83
N ILE A 497 -20.12 6.63 2.37
CA ILE A 497 -20.20 8.08 2.24
C ILE A 497 -20.25 8.42 0.75
N VAL A 498 -21.23 9.21 0.32
CA VAL A 498 -21.41 9.61 -1.07
C VAL A 498 -21.55 11.13 -1.16
N ALA A 499 -20.65 11.76 -1.89
CA ALA A 499 -20.74 13.18 -2.24
C ALA A 499 -21.70 13.35 -3.43
N GLN A 500 -22.55 14.37 -3.38
CA GLN A 500 -23.51 14.67 -4.44
C GLN A 500 -22.82 15.32 -5.65
N GLY A 501 -23.32 15.02 -6.83
CA GLY A 501 -22.85 15.60 -8.07
C GLY A 501 -21.41 15.22 -8.39
N ARG A 502 -20.55 16.24 -8.55
CA ARG A 502 -19.09 16.08 -8.78
C ARG A 502 -18.25 16.42 -7.55
N GLY A 503 -18.88 16.53 -6.38
CA GLY A 503 -18.18 16.78 -5.13
C GLY A 503 -17.16 15.67 -4.84
N GLN A 504 -16.02 16.06 -4.29
CA GLN A 504 -14.98 15.15 -3.86
C GLN A 504 -14.57 15.51 -2.43
N VAL A 505 -14.38 14.50 -1.63
CA VAL A 505 -13.99 14.63 -0.22
C VAL A 505 -12.93 13.58 0.12
N VAL A 506 -12.37 13.66 1.31
CA VAL A 506 -11.56 12.60 1.91
C VAL A 506 -12.26 12.12 3.16
N VAL A 507 -12.23 10.82 3.42
CA VAL A 507 -12.94 10.21 4.56
C VAL A 507 -11.98 9.37 5.39
N GLU A 508 -12.10 9.51 6.70
CA GLU A 508 -11.35 8.75 7.70
C GLU A 508 -12.32 8.18 8.73
N GLY A 509 -12.09 6.94 9.12
CA GLY A 509 -12.78 6.30 10.23
C GLY A 509 -11.86 6.29 11.45
N ASP A 510 -12.36 6.77 12.56
CA ASP A 510 -11.65 6.77 13.85
C ASP A 510 -12.42 5.88 14.82
N SER A 511 -11.73 5.13 15.65
CA SER A 511 -12.34 4.41 16.75
C SER A 511 -11.41 4.29 17.95
N SER A 512 -11.99 4.13 19.12
CA SER A 512 -11.22 3.94 20.33
C SER A 512 -12.05 3.22 21.38
N PRO A 513 -11.43 2.38 22.24
CA PRO A 513 -12.15 1.73 23.32
C PRO A 513 -12.56 2.75 24.38
N ALA A 514 -13.67 2.48 25.09
CA ALA A 514 -14.16 3.34 26.18
C ALA A 514 -13.15 3.49 27.31
N LYS A 515 -12.36 2.47 27.53
CA LYS A 515 -11.33 2.41 28.57
C LYS A 515 -10.19 1.52 28.10
N GLY A 516 -8.96 1.89 28.49
CA GLY A 516 -7.79 1.06 28.22
C GLY A 516 -6.89 1.63 27.13
N ILE A 517 -6.15 0.75 26.48
CA ILE A 517 -5.19 1.07 25.44
C ILE A 517 -5.84 0.84 24.07
N GLY A 518 -5.68 1.78 23.16
CA GLY A 518 -6.07 1.65 21.76
C GLY A 518 -6.56 2.95 21.17
N MET A 519 -6.10 3.22 19.98
CA MET A 519 -6.61 4.25 19.07
C MET A 519 -6.52 3.67 17.68
N ASP A 520 -7.61 3.67 16.97
CA ASP A 520 -7.65 3.23 15.58
C ASP A 520 -8.09 4.40 14.70
N ALA A 521 -7.38 4.61 13.63
CA ALA A 521 -7.69 5.61 12.62
C ALA A 521 -7.22 5.11 11.25
N ALA A 522 -8.11 5.09 10.28
CA ALA A 522 -7.83 4.63 8.93
C ALA A 522 -8.55 5.48 7.87
N ILE A 523 -7.83 5.79 6.80
CA ILE A 523 -8.46 6.38 5.61
C ILE A 523 -9.39 5.33 4.97
N GLY A 524 -10.61 5.73 4.68
CA GLY A 524 -11.57 4.89 3.99
C GLY A 524 -11.08 4.46 2.60
N VAL A 525 -11.76 3.51 1.99
CA VAL A 525 -11.46 3.01 0.66
C VAL A 525 -12.33 3.73 -0.37
N PRO A 526 -11.75 4.49 -1.33
CA PRO A 526 -12.53 5.13 -2.37
C PRO A 526 -13.16 4.11 -3.32
N LEU A 527 -14.39 4.39 -3.71
CA LEU A 527 -15.16 3.63 -4.70
C LEU A 527 -15.23 4.46 -6.00
N PRO A 528 -14.94 3.85 -7.16
CA PRO A 528 -15.04 4.52 -8.45
C PRO A 528 -16.48 4.82 -8.88
#